data_e85050a882999109c08dd198abc6ca66
#
_entry.id   e85050a882999109c08dd198abc6ca66
#
_cell.length_a   1.000
_cell.length_b   1.000
_cell.length_c   1.000
_cell.angle_alpha   90.00
_cell.angle_beta   90.00
_cell.angle_gamma   90.00
#
_symmetry.space_group_name_H-M   'P 1'
#
loop_
_entity.id
_entity.type
_entity.pdbx_description
1 polymer ?
#
loop_
_entity_poly.entity_id
_entity_poly.type
_entity_poly.pdbx_seq_one_letter_code
_entity_poly.pdbx_strand_id
1 'polypeptide(L)'
;MSQTEVVRRALIREARPEDDAAIGELLVEAFISQYAKKMPEVIYTDERKRALRDVASKRAVASVLVAEVDGEVAGTVALFPPGAPDSQAWMPNAADLRHLATAVRYHGQGLSRPLLDATEALARKWAVDAVALHVRKGNAGVARMYMQRGYARAPEGDLVLPTVSLEAYLLRLVD
;
A
#
# COMPACT_ATOMS: atom_id res chain seq x y z
N MET A 1 -23.79 -6.21 2.94
CA MET A 1 -23.27 -5.21 3.89
C MET A 1 -23.00 -3.90 3.15
N SER A 2 -23.45 -2.77 3.68
CA SER A 2 -23.18 -1.48 3.06
C SER A 2 -21.73 -1.04 3.30
N GLN A 3 -21.19 -0.16 2.43
CA GLN A 3 -19.86 0.43 2.59
C GLN A 3 -19.67 1.04 3.99
N THR A 4 -20.66 1.80 4.47
CA THR A 4 -20.61 2.42 5.77
C THR A 4 -20.53 1.39 6.91
N GLU A 5 -21.23 0.28 6.76
CA GLU A 5 -21.23 -0.79 7.76
C GLU A 5 -19.91 -1.52 7.84
N VAL A 6 -19.31 -1.85 6.70
CA VAL A 6 -17.98 -2.48 6.63
C VAL A 6 -16.94 -1.59 7.29
N VAL A 7 -16.93 -0.29 6.97
CA VAL A 7 -15.97 0.66 7.55
C VAL A 7 -16.15 0.78 9.06
N ARG A 8 -17.40 0.80 9.56
CA ARG A 8 -17.67 0.83 11.00
C ARG A 8 -17.19 -0.41 11.75
N ARG A 9 -17.21 -1.56 11.10
CA ARG A 9 -16.80 -2.84 11.69
C ARG A 9 -15.31 -3.10 11.54
N ALA A 10 -14.61 -2.32 10.72
CA ALA A 10 -13.19 -2.48 10.47
C ALA A 10 -12.37 -2.02 11.68
N LEU A 11 -11.48 -2.89 12.14
CA LEU A 11 -10.44 -2.58 13.10
C LEU A 11 -9.12 -2.42 12.36
N ILE A 12 -8.51 -1.24 12.44
CA ILE A 12 -7.18 -1.00 11.89
C ILE A 12 -6.15 -1.22 12.98
N ARG A 13 -5.22 -2.15 12.75
CA ARG A 13 -4.20 -2.53 13.72
C ARG A 13 -2.92 -2.95 13.03
N GLU A 14 -1.83 -3.04 13.80
CA GLU A 14 -0.58 -3.63 13.34
C GLU A 14 -0.78 -5.12 13.00
N ALA A 15 -0.13 -5.56 11.94
CA ALA A 15 -0.10 -6.97 11.57
C ALA A 15 0.71 -7.79 12.59
N ARG A 16 0.26 -9.01 12.83
CA ARG A 16 0.91 -9.99 13.70
C ARG A 16 1.46 -11.14 12.85
N PRO A 17 2.36 -11.97 13.38
CA PRO A 17 2.84 -13.16 12.65
C PRO A 17 1.71 -14.05 12.11
N GLU A 18 0.61 -14.17 12.84
CA GLU A 18 -0.56 -14.97 12.46
C GLU A 18 -1.28 -14.42 11.20
N ASP A 19 -1.07 -13.15 10.89
CA ASP A 19 -1.68 -12.50 9.71
C ASP A 19 -0.87 -12.72 8.43
N ASP A 20 0.38 -13.14 8.52
CA ASP A 20 1.33 -13.15 7.39
C ASP A 20 0.80 -13.94 6.19
N ALA A 21 0.25 -15.12 6.41
CA ALA A 21 -0.29 -15.95 5.33
C ALA A 21 -1.47 -15.25 4.63
N ALA A 22 -2.41 -14.71 5.40
CA ALA A 22 -3.59 -14.02 4.85
C ALA A 22 -3.20 -12.75 4.10
N ILE A 23 -2.25 -11.97 4.63
CA ILE A 23 -1.73 -10.76 3.96
C ILE A 23 -1.04 -11.16 2.65
N GLY A 24 -0.18 -12.17 2.67
CA GLY A 24 0.54 -12.63 1.48
C GLY A 24 -0.40 -13.04 0.34
N GLU A 25 -1.42 -13.83 0.65
CA GLU A 25 -2.41 -14.24 -0.36
C GLU A 25 -3.24 -13.05 -0.86
N LEU A 26 -3.61 -12.14 0.02
CA LEU A 26 -4.32 -10.91 -0.36
C LEU A 26 -3.48 -10.07 -1.33
N LEU A 27 -2.18 -9.92 -1.08
CA LEU A 27 -1.28 -9.16 -1.94
C LEU A 27 -1.08 -9.84 -3.30
N VAL A 28 -0.94 -11.17 -3.35
CA VAL A 28 -0.84 -11.91 -4.61
C VAL A 28 -2.15 -11.76 -5.41
N GLU A 29 -3.29 -11.91 -4.77
CA GLU A 29 -4.58 -11.70 -5.45
C GLU A 29 -4.70 -10.28 -6.01
N ALA A 30 -4.38 -9.26 -5.20
CA ALA A 30 -4.52 -7.86 -5.60
C ALA A 30 -3.52 -7.45 -6.69
N PHE A 31 -2.24 -7.79 -6.53
CA PHE A 31 -1.16 -7.29 -7.39
C PHE A 31 -0.77 -8.23 -8.53
N ILE A 32 -1.23 -9.47 -8.51
CA ILE A 32 -1.01 -10.42 -9.60
C ILE A 32 -2.33 -10.69 -10.32
N SER A 33 -3.30 -11.32 -9.63
CA SER A 33 -4.53 -11.81 -10.27
C SER A 33 -5.43 -10.68 -10.78
N GLN A 34 -5.67 -9.65 -9.97
CA GLN A 34 -6.49 -8.51 -10.36
C GLN A 34 -5.79 -7.62 -11.38
N TYR A 35 -4.46 -7.41 -11.24
CA TYR A 35 -3.69 -6.67 -12.22
C TYR A 35 -3.64 -7.36 -13.58
N ALA A 36 -3.57 -8.69 -13.63
CA ALA A 36 -3.62 -9.45 -14.89
C ALA A 36 -4.89 -9.17 -15.69
N LYS A 37 -6.00 -8.88 -15.02
CA LYS A 37 -7.26 -8.48 -15.67
C LYS A 37 -7.23 -7.03 -16.16
N LYS A 38 -6.61 -6.13 -15.40
CA LYS A 38 -6.53 -4.69 -15.67
C LYS A 38 -5.47 -4.34 -16.71
N MET A 39 -4.32 -4.99 -16.63
CA MET A 39 -3.13 -4.73 -17.43
C MET A 39 -2.55 -6.08 -17.90
N PRO A 40 -3.19 -6.75 -18.87
CA PRO A 40 -2.80 -8.09 -19.29
C PRO A 40 -1.40 -8.15 -19.95
N GLU A 41 -0.87 -7.03 -20.40
CA GLU A 41 0.49 -6.90 -20.93
C GLU A 41 1.60 -7.04 -19.87
N VAL A 42 1.26 -6.97 -18.59
CA VAL A 42 2.24 -7.06 -17.52
C VAL A 42 2.53 -8.52 -17.19
N ILE A 43 3.83 -8.88 -17.24
CA ILE A 43 4.30 -10.22 -16.91
C ILE A 43 4.68 -10.28 -15.44
N TYR A 44 4.18 -11.30 -14.76
CA TYR A 44 4.46 -11.55 -13.35
C TYR A 44 5.29 -12.83 -13.20
N THR A 45 6.35 -12.73 -12.37
CA THR A 45 7.26 -13.85 -12.12
C THR A 45 6.89 -14.55 -10.79
N ASP A 46 7.35 -15.80 -10.65
CA ASP A 46 7.22 -16.52 -9.38
C ASP A 46 8.02 -15.84 -8.27
N GLU A 47 9.13 -15.20 -8.62
CA GLU A 47 9.92 -14.37 -7.70
C GLU A 47 9.10 -13.22 -7.13
N ARG A 48 8.32 -12.52 -7.97
CA ARG A 48 7.43 -11.44 -7.51
C ARG A 48 6.36 -11.96 -6.56
N LYS A 49 5.78 -13.12 -6.85
CA LYS A 49 4.80 -13.77 -5.97
C LYS A 49 5.41 -14.13 -4.61
N ARG A 50 6.61 -14.71 -4.62
CA ARG A 50 7.32 -15.04 -3.38
C ARG A 50 7.61 -13.79 -2.56
N ALA A 51 8.06 -12.72 -3.20
CA ALA A 51 8.32 -11.44 -2.53
C ALA A 51 7.05 -10.86 -1.88
N LEU A 52 5.91 -10.93 -2.56
CA LEU A 52 4.63 -10.47 -2.00
C LEU A 52 4.18 -11.33 -0.80
N ARG A 53 4.50 -12.62 -0.79
CA ARG A 53 4.17 -13.53 0.31
C ARG A 53 5.11 -13.42 1.50
N ASP A 54 6.28 -12.83 1.33
CA ASP A 54 7.27 -12.68 2.41
C ASP A 54 6.94 -11.48 3.30
N VAL A 55 5.82 -11.58 3.99
CA VAL A 55 5.30 -10.54 4.87
C VAL A 55 6.16 -10.40 6.13
N ALA A 56 6.70 -11.50 6.63
CA ALA A 56 7.56 -11.49 7.83
C ALA A 56 8.80 -10.60 7.63
N SER A 57 9.50 -10.71 6.50
CA SER A 57 10.64 -9.84 6.19
C SER A 57 10.23 -8.37 6.10
N LYS A 58 9.08 -8.10 5.53
CA LYS A 58 8.54 -6.73 5.44
C LYS A 58 8.20 -6.17 6.83
N ARG A 59 7.56 -6.96 7.71
CA ARG A 59 7.26 -6.54 9.09
C ARG A 59 8.53 -6.23 9.90
N ALA A 60 9.64 -6.86 9.56
CA ALA A 60 10.92 -6.62 10.23
C ALA A 60 11.50 -5.23 9.95
N VAL A 61 11.14 -4.61 8.83
CA VAL A 61 11.71 -3.32 8.38
C VAL A 61 10.67 -2.21 8.19
N ALA A 62 9.39 -2.52 8.30
CA ALA A 62 8.29 -1.58 8.07
C ALA A 62 7.14 -1.84 9.04
N SER A 63 6.28 -0.84 9.23
CA SER A 63 4.98 -1.05 9.86
C SER A 63 3.99 -1.58 8.82
N VAL A 64 3.44 -2.75 9.07
CA VAL A 64 2.39 -3.35 8.26
C VAL A 64 1.09 -3.26 9.03
N LEU A 65 0.10 -2.58 8.46
CA LEU A 65 -1.23 -2.44 9.06
C LEU A 65 -2.21 -3.36 8.35
N VAL A 66 -3.20 -3.83 9.07
CA VAL A 66 -4.33 -4.58 8.53
C VAL A 66 -5.64 -3.92 8.91
N ALA A 67 -6.61 -4.05 8.02
CA ALA A 67 -8.01 -3.83 8.33
C ALA A 67 -8.64 -5.18 8.60
N GLU A 68 -9.04 -5.40 9.85
CA GLU A 68 -9.74 -6.63 10.25
C GLU A 68 -11.24 -6.38 10.24
N VAL A 69 -11.99 -7.23 9.56
CA VAL A 69 -13.45 -7.21 9.54
C VAL A 69 -13.93 -8.59 9.92
N ASP A 70 -14.71 -8.68 11.00
CA ASP A 70 -15.26 -9.95 11.51
C ASP A 70 -14.21 -11.04 11.74
N GLY A 71 -13.04 -10.65 12.25
CA GLY A 71 -11.93 -11.56 12.54
C GLY A 71 -11.09 -11.95 11.33
N GLU A 72 -11.35 -11.40 10.15
CA GLU A 72 -10.60 -11.71 8.92
C GLU A 72 -9.80 -10.50 8.43
N VAL A 73 -8.64 -10.75 7.83
CA VAL A 73 -7.84 -9.71 7.16
C VAL A 73 -8.56 -9.30 5.89
N ALA A 74 -9.12 -8.09 5.89
CA ALA A 74 -9.89 -7.53 4.77
C ALA A 74 -9.08 -6.56 3.92
N GLY A 75 -8.01 -6.03 4.46
CA GLY A 75 -7.12 -5.10 3.76
C GLY A 75 -5.79 -4.94 4.47
N THR A 76 -4.82 -4.35 3.78
CA THR A 76 -3.47 -4.12 4.31
C THR A 76 -2.81 -2.91 3.65
N VAL A 77 -1.82 -2.36 4.32
CA VAL A 77 -0.92 -1.33 3.80
C VAL A 77 0.40 -1.40 4.58
N ALA A 78 1.50 -1.04 3.96
CA ALA A 78 2.80 -0.97 4.62
C ALA A 78 3.35 0.45 4.57
N LEU A 79 4.01 0.88 5.64
CA LEU A 79 4.72 2.14 5.72
C LEU A 79 6.16 1.88 6.16
N PHE A 80 7.10 2.16 5.26
CA PHE A 80 8.53 2.02 5.51
C PHE A 80 9.07 3.30 6.12
N PRO A 81 9.81 3.24 7.25
CA PRO A 81 10.41 4.44 7.82
C PRO A 81 11.54 4.96 6.93
N PRO A 82 11.93 6.24 7.10
CA PRO A 82 13.08 6.80 6.37
C PRO A 82 14.33 5.94 6.56
N GLY A 83 15.04 5.65 5.46
CA GLY A 83 16.27 4.85 5.49
C GLY A 83 16.07 3.35 5.62
N ALA A 84 14.84 2.85 5.62
CA ALA A 84 14.59 1.40 5.60
C ALA A 84 15.24 0.75 4.36
N PRO A 85 15.78 -0.49 4.47
CA PRO A 85 16.52 -1.12 3.38
C PRO A 85 15.79 -1.16 2.04
N ASP A 86 14.49 -1.39 2.06
CA ASP A 86 13.68 -1.52 0.84
C ASP A 86 12.89 -0.26 0.48
N SER A 87 13.14 0.86 1.17
CA SER A 87 12.44 2.10 0.88
C SER A 87 12.78 2.62 -0.52
N GLN A 88 11.76 3.03 -1.25
CA GLN A 88 11.87 3.69 -2.55
C GLN A 88 11.66 5.21 -2.45
N ALA A 89 11.55 5.75 -1.24
CA ALA A 89 11.46 7.19 -1.04
C ALA A 89 12.76 7.86 -1.47
N TRP A 90 12.63 8.96 -2.22
CA TRP A 90 13.77 9.72 -2.76
C TRP A 90 14.14 10.93 -1.90
N MET A 91 13.35 11.23 -0.90
CA MET A 91 13.63 12.30 0.08
C MET A 91 14.17 11.71 1.37
N PRO A 92 15.17 12.38 2.03
CA PRO A 92 15.84 11.82 3.21
C PRO A 92 14.90 11.54 4.39
N ASN A 93 13.90 12.38 4.65
CA ASN A 93 12.98 12.24 5.78
C ASN A 93 11.54 11.98 5.28
N ALA A 94 11.38 11.06 4.35
CA ALA A 94 10.08 10.63 3.87
C ALA A 94 9.85 9.15 4.19
N ALA A 95 8.64 8.83 4.62
CA ALA A 95 8.19 7.46 4.73
C ALA A 95 7.71 6.96 3.36
N ASP A 96 7.86 5.67 3.10
CA ASP A 96 7.47 5.05 1.83
C ASP A 96 6.23 4.17 2.05
N LEU A 97 5.12 4.56 1.44
CA LEU A 97 3.86 3.82 1.52
C LEU A 97 3.78 2.81 0.39
N ARG A 98 3.51 1.56 0.72
CA ARG A 98 3.43 0.47 -0.24
C ARG A 98 2.34 -0.53 0.08
N HIS A 99 1.99 -1.29 -0.94
CA HIS A 99 1.15 -2.49 -0.83
C HIS A 99 -0.22 -2.23 -0.20
N LEU A 100 -0.83 -1.09 -0.52
CA LEU A 100 -2.23 -0.87 -0.18
C LEU A 100 -3.09 -1.79 -1.03
N ALA A 101 -3.83 -2.66 -0.37
CA ALA A 101 -4.71 -3.60 -1.04
C ALA A 101 -5.88 -4.02 -0.14
N THR A 102 -7.01 -4.35 -0.76
CA THR A 102 -8.17 -4.92 -0.07
C THR A 102 -8.51 -6.27 -0.68
N ALA A 103 -9.06 -7.18 0.13
CA ALA A 103 -9.52 -8.46 -0.35
C ALA A 103 -10.66 -8.26 -1.37
N VAL A 104 -10.72 -9.11 -2.40
CA VAL A 104 -11.68 -8.98 -3.50
C VAL A 104 -13.12 -8.85 -3.01
N ARG A 105 -13.50 -9.66 -2.01
CA ARG A 105 -14.85 -9.65 -1.42
C ARG A 105 -15.21 -8.31 -0.73
N TYR A 106 -14.21 -7.48 -0.45
CA TYR A 106 -14.40 -6.16 0.16
C TYR A 106 -14.12 -5.01 -0.81
N HIS A 107 -13.90 -5.28 -2.10
CA HIS A 107 -13.69 -4.23 -3.11
C HIS A 107 -14.87 -3.27 -3.15
N GLY A 108 -14.57 -1.97 -3.32
CA GLY A 108 -15.57 -0.92 -3.41
C GLY A 108 -16.27 -0.58 -2.09
N GLN A 109 -15.79 -1.14 -0.97
CA GLN A 109 -16.43 -0.94 0.33
C GLN A 109 -15.74 0.11 1.23
N GLY A 110 -14.78 0.84 0.66
CA GLY A 110 -14.18 2.00 1.29
C GLY A 110 -13.08 1.71 2.31
N LEU A 111 -12.55 0.49 2.38
CA LEU A 111 -11.53 0.11 3.37
C LEU A 111 -10.17 0.80 3.18
N SER A 112 -9.85 1.25 1.96
CA SER A 112 -8.61 2.00 1.72
C SER A 112 -8.56 3.30 2.52
N ARG A 113 -9.68 3.94 2.73
CA ARG A 113 -9.76 5.20 3.47
C ARG A 113 -9.26 5.07 4.92
N PRO A 114 -9.83 4.21 5.78
CA PRO A 114 -9.33 4.06 7.15
C PRO A 114 -7.89 3.53 7.20
N LEU A 115 -7.47 2.69 6.25
CA LEU A 115 -6.08 2.24 6.17
C LEU A 115 -5.13 3.40 5.90
N LEU A 116 -5.45 4.26 4.93
CA LEU A 116 -4.64 5.43 4.61
C LEU A 116 -4.68 6.48 5.72
N ASP A 117 -5.82 6.69 6.36
CA ASP A 117 -5.94 7.59 7.51
C ASP A 117 -4.98 7.14 8.63
N ALA A 118 -4.96 5.85 8.95
CA ALA A 118 -4.07 5.29 9.96
C ALA A 118 -2.59 5.39 9.56
N THR A 119 -2.28 5.15 8.30
CA THR A 119 -0.91 5.23 7.76
C THR A 119 -0.38 6.66 7.84
N GLU A 120 -1.17 7.62 7.43
CA GLU A 120 -0.78 9.05 7.47
C GLU A 120 -0.67 9.55 8.91
N ALA A 121 -1.52 9.09 9.82
CA ALA A 121 -1.41 9.38 11.26
C ALA A 121 -0.11 8.81 11.83
N LEU A 122 0.27 7.59 11.43
CA LEU A 122 1.53 6.96 11.84
C LEU A 122 2.74 7.75 11.32
N ALA A 123 2.69 8.20 10.07
CA ALA A 123 3.75 9.04 9.49
C ALA A 123 3.93 10.35 10.26
N ARG A 124 2.83 10.99 10.65
CA ARG A 124 2.88 12.19 11.50
C ARG A 124 3.49 11.90 12.87
N LYS A 125 3.15 10.76 13.46
CA LYS A 125 3.71 10.32 14.74
C LYS A 125 5.22 10.08 14.65
N TRP A 126 5.72 9.62 13.48
CA TRP A 126 7.15 9.46 13.23
C TRP A 126 7.86 10.79 12.97
N ALA A 127 7.13 11.89 12.86
CA ALA A 127 7.65 13.23 12.56
C ALA A 127 8.44 13.27 11.23
N VAL A 128 8.00 12.50 10.23
CA VAL A 128 8.57 12.60 8.88
C VAL A 128 8.00 13.81 8.14
N ASP A 129 8.76 14.32 7.17
CA ASP A 129 8.36 15.50 6.40
C ASP A 129 7.31 15.20 5.35
N ALA A 130 7.26 13.96 4.88
CA ALA A 130 6.38 13.57 3.79
C ALA A 130 6.15 12.05 3.77
N VAL A 131 5.06 11.66 3.09
CA VAL A 131 4.81 10.29 2.67
C VAL A 131 4.99 10.22 1.17
N ALA A 132 5.90 9.35 0.72
CA ALA A 132 6.17 9.07 -0.68
C ALA A 132 5.49 7.77 -1.08
N LEU A 133 5.09 7.68 -2.34
CA LEU A 133 4.59 6.43 -2.91
C LEU A 133 4.78 6.41 -4.41
N HIS A 134 4.64 5.22 -4.99
CA HIS A 134 4.70 5.00 -6.43
C HIS A 134 3.43 4.33 -6.93
N VAL A 135 2.98 4.77 -8.08
CA VAL A 135 1.84 4.18 -8.80
C VAL A 135 2.35 3.68 -10.14
N ARG A 136 1.98 2.45 -10.52
CA ARG A 136 2.33 1.94 -11.85
C ARG A 136 1.78 2.87 -12.92
N LYS A 137 2.63 3.26 -13.86
CA LYS A 137 2.22 4.10 -15.00
C LYS A 137 1.05 3.46 -15.73
N GLY A 138 0.01 4.25 -15.97
CA GLY A 138 -1.23 3.78 -16.59
C GLY A 138 -2.34 3.41 -15.60
N ASN A 139 -2.05 3.30 -14.31
CA ASN A 139 -3.08 3.03 -13.29
C ASN A 139 -3.74 4.34 -12.81
N ALA A 140 -4.47 4.97 -13.71
CA ALA A 140 -5.06 6.30 -13.51
C ALA A 140 -6.06 6.36 -12.34
N GLY A 141 -6.80 5.29 -12.11
CA GLY A 141 -7.78 5.23 -11.01
C GLY A 141 -7.13 5.31 -9.64
N VAL A 142 -6.04 4.58 -9.46
CA VAL A 142 -5.26 4.59 -8.20
C VAL A 142 -4.58 5.96 -8.02
N ALA A 143 -3.98 6.50 -9.07
CA ALA A 143 -3.36 7.82 -9.04
C ALA A 143 -4.39 8.89 -8.61
N ARG A 144 -5.58 8.86 -9.18
CA ARG A 144 -6.66 9.79 -8.85
C ARG A 144 -7.07 9.70 -7.37
N MET A 145 -7.16 8.48 -6.85
CA MET A 145 -7.49 8.26 -5.44
C MET A 145 -6.48 8.95 -4.52
N TYR A 146 -5.18 8.80 -4.79
CA TYR A 146 -4.14 9.46 -4.00
C TYR A 146 -4.16 10.98 -4.17
N MET A 147 -4.35 11.48 -5.38
CA MET A 147 -4.45 12.93 -5.62
C MET A 147 -5.63 13.54 -4.87
N GLN A 148 -6.75 12.86 -4.77
CA GLN A 148 -7.90 13.32 -3.99
C GLN A 148 -7.60 13.41 -2.49
N ARG A 149 -6.61 12.67 -2.00
CA ARG A 149 -6.15 12.75 -0.61
C ARG A 149 -5.09 13.83 -0.38
N GLY A 150 -4.66 14.53 -1.43
CA GLY A 150 -3.65 15.60 -1.33
C GLY A 150 -2.25 15.18 -1.79
N TYR A 151 -2.05 13.95 -2.25
CA TYR A 151 -0.79 13.55 -2.88
C TYR A 151 -0.63 14.28 -4.20
N ALA A 152 0.57 14.80 -4.45
CA ALA A 152 0.91 15.49 -5.69
C ALA A 152 1.93 14.69 -6.49
N ARG A 153 1.83 14.77 -7.81
CA ARG A 153 2.80 14.17 -8.72
C ARG A 153 4.21 14.73 -8.45
N ALA A 154 5.19 13.87 -8.33
CA ALA A 154 6.58 14.21 -8.03
C ALA A 154 7.53 13.48 -9.01
N PRO A 155 7.68 13.97 -10.26
CA PRO A 155 8.43 13.29 -11.32
C PRO A 155 9.89 12.98 -10.96
N GLU A 156 10.49 13.74 -10.07
CA GLU A 156 11.87 13.53 -9.59
C GLU A 156 12.04 12.19 -8.87
N GLY A 157 10.95 11.61 -8.37
CA GLY A 157 10.96 10.31 -7.69
C GLY A 157 10.59 9.13 -8.58
N ASP A 158 10.35 9.35 -9.87
CA ASP A 158 9.96 8.29 -10.80
C ASP A 158 11.02 7.19 -10.89
N LEU A 159 10.55 5.96 -11.01
CA LEU A 159 11.41 4.79 -11.21
C LEU A 159 11.09 4.15 -12.55
N VAL A 160 12.10 4.04 -13.40
CA VAL A 160 12.01 3.32 -14.67
C VAL A 160 12.83 2.05 -14.53
N LEU A 161 12.15 0.93 -14.31
CA LEU A 161 12.76 -0.38 -14.13
C LEU A 161 12.63 -1.16 -15.45
N PRO A 162 13.41 -2.25 -15.65
CA PRO A 162 13.36 -2.99 -16.92
C PRO A 162 11.97 -3.48 -17.34
N THR A 163 11.11 -3.81 -16.36
CA THR A 163 9.79 -4.41 -16.62
C THR A 163 8.62 -3.52 -16.20
N VAL A 164 8.88 -2.36 -15.58
CA VAL A 164 7.82 -1.49 -15.06
C VAL A 164 8.29 -0.05 -14.95
N SER A 165 7.39 0.87 -15.25
CA SER A 165 7.56 2.30 -14.94
C SER A 165 6.63 2.67 -13.80
N LEU A 166 7.19 3.31 -12.77
CA LEU A 166 6.49 3.75 -11.58
C LEU A 166 6.53 5.27 -11.51
N GLU A 167 5.37 5.87 -11.36
CA GLU A 167 5.22 7.31 -11.20
C GLU A 167 5.11 7.67 -9.73
N ALA A 168 5.90 8.65 -9.30
CA ALA A 168 6.02 9.05 -7.91
C ALA A 168 5.01 10.12 -7.51
N TYR A 169 4.51 9.99 -6.28
CA TYR A 169 3.58 10.93 -5.64
C TYR A 169 4.06 11.22 -4.23
N LEU A 170 3.75 12.42 -3.74
CA LEU A 170 4.22 12.89 -2.44
C LEU A 170 3.10 13.61 -1.69
N LEU A 171 2.92 13.28 -0.42
CA LEU A 171 2.10 14.04 0.51
C LEU A 171 3.03 14.73 1.51
N ARG A 172 3.07 16.05 1.50
CA ARG A 172 3.84 16.83 2.47
C ARG A 172 3.05 16.90 3.79
N LEU A 173 3.74 16.62 4.88
CA LEU A 173 3.19 16.66 6.25
C LEU A 173 3.64 17.91 7.01
N VAL A 174 4.62 18.61 6.48
CA VAL A 174 5.14 19.88 7.01
C VAL A 174 5.17 20.92 5.88
N ASP A 175 5.07 22.19 6.24
CA ASP A 175 5.10 23.33 5.29
C ASP A 175 6.50 23.59 4.73
#